data_addec6fe8fea0db0c03257f807f558a0
#
_entry.id   addec6fe8fea0db0c03257f807f558a0
#
_cell.length_a   1.000
_cell.length_b   1.000
_cell.length_c   1.000
_cell.angle_alpha   90.00
_cell.angle_beta   90.00
_cell.angle_gamma   90.00
#
_symmetry.space_group_name_H-M   'P 1'
#
loop_
_entity.id
_entity.type
_entity.pdbx_description
1 polymer ?
#
loop_
_entity_poly.entity_id
_entity_poly.type
_entity_poly.pdbx_seq_one_letter_code
_entity_poly.pdbx_strand_id
1 'polypeptide(L)'
;MKIKVDNREHTLIKLLNALKTDYKYDFEIVVEKLDLGDIIICKDEEELLIIERKSLNDLASSLRDGRYKEQSYRLTGLPIHNHNIVYLVEGNVSFYSSKYSKVKPETLYVTMFCLNYFKGFSVIRTFDITETAEYILRLTDKLSRDEKKYGYYHEKFIPSEKTYTNVVHKVKKKNITPENIGEIILSQIPGISALSSKVILNKFGSLYNLLKEVEKDRSCLEGLTYKTKAGKDRRISKTCIDNIIQYLLYQKTNIIKIDT
;
A
#
# COMPACT_ATOMS: atom_id res chain seq x y z
N MET A 1 -8.25 -20.85 -9.29
CA MET A 1 -8.85 -19.51 -9.57
C MET A 1 -9.64 -19.56 -10.87
N LYS A 2 -10.74 -18.84 -10.94
CA LYS A 2 -11.63 -18.76 -12.09
C LYS A 2 -12.03 -17.30 -12.34
N ILE A 3 -12.06 -16.87 -13.58
CA ILE A 3 -12.61 -15.58 -14.01
C ILE A 3 -13.90 -15.87 -14.77
N LYS A 4 -15.04 -15.42 -14.25
CA LYS A 4 -16.30 -15.41 -14.98
C LYS A 4 -16.45 -14.07 -15.68
N VAL A 5 -16.80 -14.06 -16.95
CA VAL A 5 -16.94 -12.85 -17.77
C VAL A 5 -18.30 -12.84 -18.41
N ASP A 6 -19.01 -11.71 -18.34
CA ASP A 6 -20.29 -11.57 -18.99
C ASP A 6 -20.16 -11.74 -20.50
N ASN A 7 -21.08 -12.51 -21.08
CA ASN A 7 -21.05 -12.85 -22.51
C ASN A 7 -21.18 -11.64 -23.45
N ARG A 8 -21.59 -10.47 -22.95
CA ARG A 8 -21.68 -9.21 -23.70
C ARG A 8 -20.31 -8.52 -23.87
N GLU A 9 -19.31 -8.90 -23.10
CA GLU A 9 -17.97 -8.32 -23.12
C GLU A 9 -17.07 -8.92 -24.21
N HIS A 10 -17.57 -9.00 -25.47
CA HIS A 10 -16.93 -9.71 -26.59
C HIS A 10 -15.47 -9.34 -26.84
N THR A 11 -15.14 -8.04 -26.82
CA THR A 11 -13.77 -7.57 -27.09
C THR A 11 -12.84 -7.91 -25.94
N LEU A 12 -13.30 -7.72 -24.70
CA LEU A 12 -12.53 -8.03 -23.49
C LEU A 12 -12.26 -9.55 -23.41
N ILE A 13 -13.23 -10.39 -23.71
CA ILE A 13 -13.09 -11.86 -23.73
C ILE A 13 -11.98 -12.31 -24.67
N LYS A 14 -11.93 -11.73 -25.90
CA LYS A 14 -10.87 -12.03 -26.87
C LYS A 14 -9.49 -11.64 -26.36
N LEU A 15 -9.35 -10.45 -25.76
CA LEU A 15 -8.10 -9.96 -25.20
C LEU A 15 -7.65 -10.80 -23.99
N LEU A 16 -8.56 -11.11 -23.09
CA LEU A 16 -8.25 -11.94 -21.91
C LEU A 16 -7.70 -13.32 -22.34
N ASN A 17 -8.32 -13.97 -23.32
CA ASN A 17 -7.86 -15.28 -23.80
C ASN A 17 -6.49 -15.19 -24.51
N ALA A 18 -6.28 -14.17 -25.34
CA ALA A 18 -5.01 -13.95 -26.02
C ALA A 18 -3.87 -13.71 -25.00
N LEU A 19 -4.03 -12.72 -24.14
CA LEU A 19 -3.01 -12.37 -23.13
C LEU A 19 -2.79 -13.48 -22.10
N LYS A 20 -3.84 -14.21 -21.70
CA LYS A 20 -3.69 -15.39 -20.84
C LYS A 20 -2.73 -16.39 -21.45
N THR A 21 -2.86 -16.67 -22.75
CA THR A 21 -2.01 -17.60 -23.49
C THR A 21 -0.57 -17.09 -23.56
N ASP A 22 -0.39 -15.82 -23.90
CA ASP A 22 0.93 -15.18 -24.04
C ASP A 22 1.70 -15.17 -22.70
N TYR A 23 1.02 -14.87 -21.61
CA TYR A 23 1.61 -14.83 -20.24
C TYR A 23 1.64 -16.19 -19.54
N LYS A 24 1.06 -17.24 -20.16
CA LYS A 24 1.01 -18.62 -19.63
C LYS A 24 0.34 -18.70 -18.23
N TYR A 25 -0.72 -17.93 -18.04
CA TYR A 25 -1.47 -18.02 -16.78
C TYR A 25 -2.29 -19.30 -16.69
N ASP A 26 -2.25 -19.92 -15.51
CA ASP A 26 -2.96 -21.16 -15.21
C ASP A 26 -4.20 -20.89 -14.34
N PHE A 27 -5.24 -20.31 -14.93
CA PHE A 27 -6.57 -20.17 -14.37
C PHE A 27 -7.63 -20.20 -15.47
N GLU A 28 -8.84 -20.56 -15.11
CA GLU A 28 -9.95 -20.72 -16.03
C GLU A 28 -10.61 -19.37 -16.36
N ILE A 29 -11.02 -19.18 -17.62
CA ILE A 29 -11.90 -18.08 -18.05
C ILE A 29 -13.20 -18.70 -18.51
N VAL A 30 -14.31 -18.41 -17.83
CA VAL A 30 -15.66 -18.89 -18.14
C VAL A 30 -16.48 -17.72 -18.66
N VAL A 31 -17.11 -17.90 -19.80
CA VAL A 31 -18.00 -16.90 -20.41
C VAL A 31 -19.44 -17.32 -20.17
N GLU A 32 -20.17 -16.53 -19.41
CA GLU A 32 -21.56 -16.79 -19.06
C GLU A 32 -22.35 -15.49 -18.94
N LYS A 33 -23.68 -15.58 -18.85
CA LYS A 33 -24.50 -14.40 -18.55
C LYS A 33 -24.41 -14.11 -17.05
N LEU A 34 -23.95 -12.91 -16.69
CA LEU A 34 -23.92 -12.47 -15.31
C LEU A 34 -25.14 -11.58 -14.99
N ASP A 35 -25.72 -11.79 -13.82
CA ASP A 35 -26.87 -10.98 -13.36
C ASP A 35 -26.42 -9.60 -12.87
N LEU A 36 -25.19 -9.50 -12.27
CA LEU A 36 -24.60 -8.25 -11.79
C LEU A 36 -23.08 -8.30 -11.96
N GLY A 37 -22.51 -7.14 -12.32
CA GLY A 37 -21.13 -7.01 -12.69
C GLY A 37 -20.84 -7.54 -14.11
N ASP A 38 -19.68 -7.23 -14.62
CA ASP A 38 -19.21 -7.66 -15.94
C ASP A 38 -18.16 -8.75 -15.83
N ILE A 39 -17.41 -8.79 -14.71
CA ILE A 39 -16.40 -9.81 -14.42
C ILE A 39 -16.49 -10.21 -12.93
N ILE A 40 -16.36 -11.51 -12.64
CA ILE A 40 -16.29 -12.03 -11.28
C ILE A 40 -15.03 -12.89 -11.16
N ILE A 41 -14.20 -12.62 -10.15
CA ILE A 41 -13.03 -13.44 -9.83
C ILE A 41 -13.37 -14.32 -8.65
N CYS A 42 -13.29 -15.65 -8.87
CA CYS A 42 -13.63 -16.68 -7.90
C CYS A 42 -12.41 -17.52 -7.51
N LYS A 43 -12.41 -17.94 -6.28
CA LYS A 43 -11.58 -19.05 -5.80
C LYS A 43 -12.49 -20.19 -5.42
N ASP A 44 -12.37 -21.30 -6.14
CA ASP A 44 -13.32 -22.40 -6.06
C ASP A 44 -14.74 -21.88 -6.33
N GLU A 45 -15.67 -22.01 -5.39
CA GLU A 45 -17.04 -21.48 -5.50
C GLU A 45 -17.22 -20.11 -4.81
N GLU A 46 -16.17 -19.56 -4.17
CA GLU A 46 -16.23 -18.28 -3.46
C GLU A 46 -15.94 -17.11 -4.40
N GLU A 47 -16.84 -16.15 -4.49
CA GLU A 47 -16.67 -14.91 -5.23
C GLU A 47 -15.81 -13.94 -4.41
N LEU A 48 -14.58 -13.68 -4.87
CA LEU A 48 -13.64 -12.79 -4.18
C LEU A 48 -13.81 -11.34 -4.57
N LEU A 49 -14.03 -11.06 -5.85
CA LEU A 49 -14.17 -9.73 -6.41
C LEU A 49 -15.23 -9.71 -7.51
N ILE A 50 -16.04 -8.68 -7.52
CA ILE A 50 -16.99 -8.37 -8.58
C ILE A 50 -16.53 -7.07 -9.24
N ILE A 51 -16.35 -7.08 -10.56
CA ILE A 51 -15.89 -5.92 -11.32
C ILE A 51 -17.03 -5.45 -12.23
N GLU A 52 -17.42 -4.22 -12.06
CA GLU A 52 -18.30 -3.47 -12.95
C GLU A 52 -17.44 -2.60 -13.84
N ARG A 53 -17.33 -2.96 -15.13
CA ARG A 53 -16.55 -2.23 -16.13
C ARG A 53 -17.42 -1.15 -16.77
N LYS A 54 -16.90 0.06 -16.85
CA LYS A 54 -17.64 1.15 -17.43
C LYS A 54 -16.73 2.14 -18.16
N SER A 55 -16.94 2.34 -19.47
CA SER A 55 -16.26 3.41 -20.18
C SER A 55 -16.64 4.78 -19.61
N LEU A 56 -15.80 5.81 -19.80
CA LEU A 56 -16.13 7.18 -19.40
C LEU A 56 -17.43 7.66 -20.06
N ASN A 57 -17.70 7.27 -21.31
CA ASN A 57 -18.93 7.62 -22.01
C ASN A 57 -20.16 6.89 -21.42
N ASP A 58 -20.03 5.63 -21.06
CA ASP A 58 -21.12 4.86 -20.44
C ASP A 58 -21.40 5.35 -19.03
N LEU A 59 -20.34 5.72 -18.27
CA LEU A 59 -20.50 6.36 -16.96
C LEU A 59 -21.30 7.67 -17.09
N ALA A 60 -20.92 8.54 -18.03
CA ALA A 60 -21.61 9.79 -18.30
C ALA A 60 -23.07 9.58 -18.71
N SER A 61 -23.33 8.60 -19.58
CA SER A 61 -24.68 8.25 -20.01
C SER A 61 -25.53 7.73 -18.87
N SER A 62 -24.96 6.85 -18.03
CA SER A 62 -25.66 6.25 -16.88
C SER A 62 -26.01 7.28 -15.79
N LEU A 63 -25.21 8.34 -15.66
CA LEU A 63 -25.54 9.47 -14.76
C LEU A 63 -26.76 10.23 -15.25
N ARG A 64 -26.88 10.43 -16.56
CA ARG A 64 -27.98 11.20 -17.16
C ARG A 64 -29.31 10.45 -17.13
N ASP A 65 -29.28 9.15 -17.41
CA ASP A 65 -30.49 8.32 -17.54
C ASP A 65 -30.89 7.59 -16.23
N GLY A 66 -30.14 7.82 -15.15
CA GLY A 66 -30.46 7.26 -13.82
C GLY A 66 -29.97 5.83 -13.57
N ARG A 67 -29.44 5.11 -14.59
CA ARG A 67 -28.93 3.75 -14.44
C ARG A 67 -27.81 3.66 -13.40
N TYR A 68 -27.00 4.70 -13.24
CA TYR A 68 -25.95 4.77 -12.23
C TYR A 68 -26.48 4.51 -10.80
N LYS A 69 -27.62 5.12 -10.43
CA LYS A 69 -28.21 4.95 -9.10
C LYS A 69 -28.76 3.54 -8.90
N GLU A 70 -29.49 3.05 -9.88
CA GLU A 70 -30.10 1.71 -9.84
C GLU A 70 -29.05 0.62 -9.77
N GLN A 71 -28.06 0.65 -10.63
CA GLN A 71 -26.99 -0.35 -10.70
C GLN A 71 -26.15 -0.36 -9.42
N SER A 72 -25.74 0.81 -8.91
CA SER A 72 -25.01 0.88 -7.65
C SER A 72 -25.83 0.42 -6.45
N TYR A 73 -27.14 0.61 -6.45
CA TYR A 73 -28.03 0.08 -5.41
C TYR A 73 -28.07 -1.45 -5.43
N ARG A 74 -28.23 -2.05 -6.61
CA ARG A 74 -28.23 -3.52 -6.76
C ARG A 74 -26.90 -4.14 -6.34
N LEU A 75 -25.78 -3.53 -6.71
CA LEU A 75 -24.45 -4.00 -6.30
C LEU A 75 -24.23 -3.93 -4.79
N THR A 76 -24.70 -2.87 -4.13
CA THR A 76 -24.65 -2.76 -2.66
C THR A 76 -25.46 -3.84 -1.94
N GLY A 77 -26.47 -4.41 -2.58
CA GLY A 77 -27.29 -5.49 -2.03
C GLY A 77 -26.68 -6.88 -2.10
N LEU A 78 -25.50 -7.02 -2.68
CA LEU A 78 -24.82 -8.33 -2.78
C LEU A 78 -24.21 -8.77 -1.44
N PRO A 79 -24.11 -10.08 -1.16
CA PRO A 79 -23.55 -10.60 0.07
C PRO A 79 -22.01 -10.56 0.08
N ILE A 80 -21.44 -9.50 -0.43
CA ILE A 80 -20.00 -9.24 -0.47
C ILE A 80 -19.74 -7.80 0.00
N HIS A 81 -18.64 -7.57 0.70
CA HIS A 81 -18.33 -6.22 1.16
C HIS A 81 -18.11 -5.26 -0.03
N ASN A 82 -18.67 -4.05 0.03
CA ASN A 82 -18.61 -3.09 -1.08
C ASN A 82 -17.17 -2.82 -1.58
N HIS A 83 -16.17 -2.87 -0.70
CA HIS A 83 -14.76 -2.75 -1.09
C HIS A 83 -14.30 -3.83 -2.08
N ASN A 84 -14.92 -5.00 -2.06
CA ASN A 84 -14.64 -6.10 -2.99
C ASN A 84 -15.43 -5.99 -4.31
N ILE A 85 -16.25 -4.94 -4.44
CA ILE A 85 -16.91 -4.56 -5.69
C ILE A 85 -16.09 -3.43 -6.31
N VAL A 86 -15.55 -3.68 -7.48
CA VAL A 86 -14.62 -2.78 -8.17
C VAL A 86 -15.32 -2.10 -9.35
N TYR A 87 -15.49 -0.81 -9.29
CA TYR A 87 -15.83 -0.02 -10.48
C TYR A 87 -14.54 0.24 -11.28
N LEU A 88 -14.41 -0.44 -12.41
CA LEU A 88 -13.30 -0.26 -13.32
C LEU A 88 -13.72 0.75 -14.39
N VAL A 89 -13.22 1.99 -14.27
CA VAL A 89 -13.56 3.10 -15.18
C VAL A 89 -12.50 3.22 -16.25
N GLU A 90 -12.89 2.86 -17.49
CA GLU A 90 -12.02 2.82 -18.66
C GLU A 90 -12.05 4.10 -19.47
N GLY A 91 -10.89 4.62 -19.80
CA GLY A 91 -10.70 5.75 -20.70
C GLY A 91 -9.83 6.87 -20.12
N ASN A 92 -9.27 7.66 -21.03
CA ASN A 92 -8.49 8.85 -20.66
C ASN A 92 -9.39 10.07 -20.60
N VAL A 93 -9.55 10.66 -19.41
CA VAL A 93 -10.40 11.84 -19.19
C VAL A 93 -9.95 13.05 -20.01
N SER A 94 -8.64 13.15 -20.33
CA SER A 94 -8.13 14.25 -21.19
C SER A 94 -8.67 14.19 -22.63
N PHE A 95 -9.09 13.01 -23.06
CA PHE A 95 -9.69 12.83 -24.41
C PHE A 95 -11.22 12.69 -24.34
N TYR A 96 -11.79 12.73 -23.14
CA TYR A 96 -13.25 12.66 -22.99
C TYR A 96 -13.91 13.92 -23.51
N SER A 97 -14.93 13.74 -24.37
CA SER A 97 -15.73 14.84 -24.90
C SER A 97 -17.14 14.84 -24.30
N SER A 98 -17.53 15.95 -23.70
CA SER A 98 -18.88 16.15 -23.18
C SER A 98 -19.93 16.43 -24.26
N LYS A 99 -19.54 16.49 -25.54
CA LYS A 99 -20.40 16.89 -26.66
C LYS A 99 -21.71 16.10 -26.75
N TYR A 100 -21.66 14.80 -26.51
CA TYR A 100 -22.81 13.90 -26.64
C TYR A 100 -23.54 13.67 -25.31
N SER A 101 -22.81 13.53 -24.21
CA SER A 101 -23.37 13.22 -22.89
C SER A 101 -23.85 14.46 -22.13
N LYS A 102 -23.33 15.65 -22.46
CA LYS A 102 -23.49 16.90 -21.70
C LYS A 102 -22.99 16.84 -20.25
N VAL A 103 -22.28 15.78 -19.91
CA VAL A 103 -21.65 15.61 -18.58
C VAL A 103 -20.22 16.12 -18.67
N LYS A 104 -19.83 17.03 -17.78
CA LYS A 104 -18.48 17.60 -17.76
C LYS A 104 -17.46 16.61 -17.18
N PRO A 105 -16.16 16.68 -17.54
CA PRO A 105 -15.11 15.86 -16.97
C PRO A 105 -15.05 15.91 -15.43
N GLU A 106 -15.28 17.10 -14.85
CA GLU A 106 -15.26 17.30 -13.40
C GLU A 106 -16.35 16.47 -12.71
N THR A 107 -17.53 16.33 -13.34
CA THR A 107 -18.62 15.49 -12.83
C THR A 107 -18.22 14.02 -12.78
N LEU A 108 -17.43 13.53 -13.75
CA LEU A 108 -16.94 12.16 -13.74
C LEU A 108 -15.97 11.91 -12.58
N TYR A 109 -15.06 12.85 -12.30
CA TYR A 109 -14.19 12.76 -11.12
C TYR A 109 -14.97 12.73 -9.81
N VAL A 110 -15.94 13.63 -9.66
CA VAL A 110 -16.81 13.65 -8.46
C VAL A 110 -17.61 12.34 -8.35
N THR A 111 -18.06 11.78 -9.47
CA THR A 111 -18.79 10.50 -9.46
C THR A 111 -17.90 9.35 -9.01
N MET A 112 -16.67 9.26 -9.50
CA MET A 112 -15.71 8.25 -9.06
C MET A 112 -15.39 8.41 -7.57
N PHE A 113 -15.23 9.64 -7.09
CA PHE A 113 -15.09 9.92 -5.66
C PHE A 113 -16.31 9.44 -4.85
N CYS A 114 -17.53 9.72 -5.33
CA CYS A 114 -18.76 9.27 -4.67
C CYS A 114 -18.89 7.75 -4.62
N LEU A 115 -18.50 7.05 -5.69
CA LEU A 115 -18.46 5.58 -5.70
C LEU A 115 -17.52 5.04 -4.63
N ASN A 116 -16.34 5.62 -4.51
CA ASN A 116 -15.33 5.21 -3.55
C ASN A 116 -15.70 5.61 -2.12
N TYR A 117 -15.88 6.90 -1.86
CA TYR A 117 -16.00 7.44 -0.52
C TYR A 117 -17.37 7.20 0.13
N PHE A 118 -18.47 7.50 -0.59
CA PHE A 118 -19.82 7.41 -0.03
C PHE A 118 -20.46 6.03 -0.18
N LYS A 119 -20.09 5.29 -1.22
CA LYS A 119 -20.66 3.96 -1.46
C LYS A 119 -19.72 2.80 -1.06
N GLY A 120 -18.46 3.11 -0.75
CA GLY A 120 -17.49 2.12 -0.28
C GLY A 120 -16.97 1.15 -1.35
N PHE A 121 -17.26 1.38 -2.63
CA PHE A 121 -16.73 0.58 -3.73
C PHE A 121 -15.25 0.90 -3.97
N SER A 122 -14.49 -0.08 -4.42
CA SER A 122 -13.17 0.20 -4.97
C SER A 122 -13.31 0.82 -6.36
N VAL A 123 -12.52 1.86 -6.67
CA VAL A 123 -12.54 2.50 -7.99
C VAL A 123 -11.15 2.41 -8.60
N ILE A 124 -11.06 1.77 -9.75
CA ILE A 124 -9.83 1.62 -10.52
C ILE A 124 -10.03 2.28 -11.88
N ARG A 125 -8.96 2.91 -12.40
CA ARG A 125 -8.98 3.50 -13.73
C ARG A 125 -7.97 2.81 -14.62
N THR A 126 -8.40 2.54 -15.87
CA THR A 126 -7.54 2.07 -16.96
C THR A 126 -7.68 3.00 -18.16
N PHE A 127 -6.66 3.09 -18.99
CA PHE A 127 -6.68 3.98 -20.17
C PHE A 127 -7.47 3.39 -21.33
N ASP A 128 -7.43 2.06 -21.49
CA ASP A 128 -8.09 1.36 -22.58
C ASP A 128 -8.43 -0.10 -22.18
N ILE A 129 -9.09 -0.80 -23.09
CA ILE A 129 -9.52 -2.18 -22.88
C ILE A 129 -8.34 -3.17 -22.79
N THR A 130 -7.19 -2.86 -23.38
CA THR A 130 -5.98 -3.70 -23.30
C THR A 130 -5.42 -3.66 -21.88
N GLU A 131 -5.24 -2.44 -21.32
CA GLU A 131 -4.84 -2.26 -19.94
C GLU A 131 -5.85 -2.89 -18.98
N THR A 132 -7.15 -2.78 -19.28
CA THR A 132 -8.23 -3.45 -18.52
C THR A 132 -8.02 -4.97 -18.48
N ALA A 133 -7.78 -5.59 -19.62
CA ALA A 133 -7.53 -7.04 -19.71
C ALA A 133 -6.26 -7.44 -18.94
N GLU A 134 -5.17 -6.72 -19.12
CA GLU A 134 -3.93 -6.94 -18.36
C GLU A 134 -4.14 -6.80 -16.84
N TYR A 135 -4.83 -5.78 -16.41
CA TYR A 135 -5.12 -5.55 -14.99
C TYR A 135 -5.88 -6.73 -14.38
N ILE A 136 -6.95 -7.20 -15.04
CA ILE A 136 -7.76 -8.34 -14.58
C ILE A 136 -6.90 -9.62 -14.47
N LEU A 137 -6.09 -9.90 -15.47
CA LEU A 137 -5.23 -11.09 -15.47
C LEU A 137 -4.16 -11.02 -14.37
N ARG A 138 -3.49 -9.90 -14.21
CA ARG A 138 -2.46 -9.69 -13.17
C ARG A 138 -3.03 -9.75 -11.76
N LEU A 139 -4.23 -9.18 -11.57
CA LEU A 139 -4.94 -9.25 -10.30
C LEU A 139 -5.30 -10.70 -9.96
N THR A 140 -5.83 -11.45 -10.91
CA THR A 140 -6.17 -12.87 -10.73
C THR A 140 -4.93 -13.72 -10.45
N ASP A 141 -3.84 -13.51 -11.16
CA ASP A 141 -2.55 -14.18 -10.89
C ASP A 141 -2.02 -13.84 -9.50
N LYS A 142 -2.15 -12.60 -9.06
CA LYS A 142 -1.76 -12.21 -7.70
C LYS A 142 -2.58 -12.93 -6.63
N LEU A 143 -3.89 -13.01 -6.83
CA LEU A 143 -4.78 -13.74 -5.92
C LEU A 143 -4.48 -15.25 -5.91
N SER A 144 -4.15 -15.83 -7.06
CA SER A 144 -3.73 -17.23 -7.16
C SER A 144 -2.45 -17.52 -6.37
N ARG A 145 -1.44 -16.66 -6.48
CA ARG A 145 -0.18 -16.83 -5.74
C ARG A 145 -0.28 -16.59 -4.22
N ASP A 146 -1.23 -15.76 -3.80
CA ASP A 146 -1.44 -15.42 -2.39
C ASP A 146 -2.60 -16.21 -1.74
N GLU A 147 -2.84 -17.45 -2.15
CA GLU A 147 -3.97 -18.29 -1.72
C GLU A 147 -4.26 -18.37 -0.22
N LYS A 148 -3.22 -18.16 0.61
CA LYS A 148 -3.33 -18.16 2.08
C LYS A 148 -3.73 -16.82 2.67
N LYS A 149 -3.87 -15.75 1.86
CA LYS A 149 -4.25 -14.43 2.30
C LYS A 149 -5.71 -14.16 1.99
N TYR A 150 -6.38 -13.57 2.94
CA TYR A 150 -7.77 -13.12 2.80
C TYR A 150 -7.82 -11.62 2.52
N GLY A 151 -8.85 -11.17 1.83
CA GLY A 151 -9.13 -9.75 1.63
C GLY A 151 -9.36 -9.03 2.96
N TYR A 152 -9.08 -7.73 3.02
CA TYR A 152 -9.11 -6.93 4.25
C TYR A 152 -10.44 -7.01 5.02
N TYR A 153 -11.56 -7.11 4.30
CA TYR A 153 -12.91 -7.19 4.88
C TYR A 153 -13.46 -8.62 4.96
N HIS A 154 -12.63 -9.62 4.70
CA HIS A 154 -13.02 -11.01 4.87
C HIS A 154 -13.00 -11.39 6.35
N GLU A 155 -13.97 -12.21 6.82
CA GLU A 155 -14.07 -12.64 8.22
C GLU A 155 -12.81 -13.34 8.76
N LYS A 156 -12.07 -14.04 7.90
CA LYS A 156 -10.80 -14.72 8.23
C LYS A 156 -9.57 -13.82 8.07
N PHE A 157 -9.75 -12.52 7.82
CA PHE A 157 -8.62 -11.60 7.70
C PHE A 157 -7.97 -11.38 9.07
N ILE A 158 -6.70 -11.71 9.18
CA ILE A 158 -5.88 -11.44 10.37
C ILE A 158 -4.91 -10.31 10.01
N PRO A 159 -5.02 -9.13 10.65
CA PRO A 159 -4.03 -8.07 10.48
C PRO A 159 -2.64 -8.61 10.83
N SER A 160 -1.66 -8.39 9.95
CA SER A 160 -0.29 -8.80 10.28
C SER A 160 0.21 -7.94 11.44
N GLU A 161 0.57 -8.57 12.55
CA GLU A 161 1.28 -7.94 13.68
C GLU A 161 2.72 -7.58 13.29
N LYS A 162 2.87 -6.86 12.21
CA LYS A 162 4.19 -6.35 11.83
C LYS A 162 4.51 -5.16 12.70
N THR A 163 5.43 -5.33 13.65
CA THR A 163 6.02 -4.19 14.35
C THR A 163 6.79 -3.32 13.35
N TYR A 164 6.92 -2.04 13.66
CA TYR A 164 7.66 -1.10 12.81
C TYR A 164 9.06 -1.61 12.46
N THR A 165 9.72 -2.29 13.39
CA THR A 165 11.05 -2.94 13.19
C THR A 165 11.05 -4.02 12.11
N ASN A 166 9.92 -4.64 11.78
CA ASN A 166 9.82 -5.65 10.73
C ASN A 166 9.65 -5.05 9.33
N VAL A 167 9.22 -3.78 9.24
CA VAL A 167 8.95 -3.10 7.95
C VAL A 167 10.01 -2.05 7.60
N VAL A 168 10.82 -1.62 8.57
CA VAL A 168 11.95 -0.70 8.32
C VAL A 168 12.96 -1.37 7.40
N HIS A 169 13.29 -0.72 6.30
CA HIS A 169 14.34 -1.17 5.40
C HIS A 169 15.68 -1.17 6.12
N LYS A 170 16.25 -2.35 6.35
CA LYS A 170 17.63 -2.49 6.83
C LYS A 170 18.57 -2.04 5.70
N VAL A 171 19.52 -1.16 6.02
CA VAL A 171 20.66 -0.85 5.15
C VAL A 171 21.25 -2.17 4.64
N LYS A 172 21.71 -2.22 3.38
CA LYS A 172 22.28 -3.45 2.80
C LYS A 172 23.23 -4.09 3.80
N LYS A 173 22.93 -5.28 4.29
CA LYS A 173 23.68 -6.01 5.33
C LYS A 173 25.20 -6.02 5.07
N LYS A 174 25.60 -6.02 3.79
CA LYS A 174 26.99 -6.03 3.34
C LYS A 174 27.79 -4.77 3.76
N ASN A 175 27.11 -3.67 4.07
CA ASN A 175 27.73 -2.41 4.48
C ASN A 175 27.71 -2.20 6.01
N ILE A 176 27.18 -3.15 6.77
CA ILE A 176 27.13 -3.07 8.23
C ILE A 176 28.27 -3.94 8.76
N THR A 177 29.18 -3.32 9.50
CA THR A 177 30.33 -3.96 10.13
C THR A 177 30.30 -3.71 11.65
N PRO A 178 31.03 -4.49 12.45
CA PRO A 178 31.17 -4.24 13.90
C PRO A 178 31.65 -2.82 14.22
N GLU A 179 32.46 -2.23 13.35
CA GLU A 179 33.03 -0.90 13.53
C GLU A 179 32.00 0.23 13.32
N ASN A 180 31.06 0.05 12.38
CA ASN A 180 30.12 1.11 12.00
C ASN A 180 28.69 0.93 12.55
N ILE A 181 28.36 -0.25 13.07
CA ILE A 181 26.99 -0.53 13.58
C ILE A 181 26.56 0.45 14.66
N GLY A 182 27.47 0.86 15.54
CA GLY A 182 27.19 1.83 16.59
C GLY A 182 26.79 3.20 16.04
N GLU A 183 27.50 3.70 15.02
CA GLU A 183 27.17 4.95 14.34
C GLU A 183 25.79 4.86 13.67
N ILE A 184 25.50 3.73 13.03
CA ILE A 184 24.20 3.47 12.38
C ILE A 184 23.08 3.50 13.43
N ILE A 185 23.23 2.83 14.55
CA ILE A 185 22.23 2.78 15.62
C ILE A 185 21.99 4.18 16.20
N LEU A 186 23.04 4.91 16.55
CA LEU A 186 22.90 6.26 17.09
C LEU A 186 22.23 7.23 16.08
N SER A 187 22.54 7.10 14.80
CA SER A 187 21.92 7.95 13.77
C SER A 187 20.45 7.69 13.53
N GLN A 188 19.87 6.59 14.07
CA GLN A 188 18.42 6.34 14.05
C GLN A 188 17.68 7.11 15.16
N ILE A 189 18.39 7.64 16.15
CA ILE A 189 17.78 8.45 17.20
C ILE A 189 17.49 9.86 16.63
N PRO A 190 16.26 10.39 16.77
CA PRO A 190 15.90 11.70 16.27
C PRO A 190 16.86 12.79 16.75
N GLY A 191 17.26 13.68 15.85
CA GLY A 191 18.18 14.79 16.14
C GLY A 191 19.66 14.41 16.19
N ILE A 192 20.05 13.16 15.93
CA ILE A 192 21.44 12.73 15.84
C ILE A 192 21.87 12.60 14.40
N SER A 193 22.83 13.41 13.98
CA SER A 193 23.43 13.33 12.64
C SER A 193 24.54 12.28 12.59
N ALA A 194 24.89 11.80 11.39
CA ALA A 194 26.03 10.90 11.18
C ALA A 194 27.37 11.48 11.71
N LEU A 195 27.53 12.80 11.64
CA LEU A 195 28.72 13.47 12.22
C LEU A 195 28.71 13.41 13.76
N SER A 196 27.57 13.68 14.36
CA SER A 196 27.41 13.64 15.83
C SER A 196 27.59 12.21 16.36
N SER A 197 27.01 11.19 15.70
CA SER A 197 27.17 9.78 16.09
C SER A 197 28.63 9.33 16.03
N LYS A 198 29.34 9.73 14.98
CA LYS A 198 30.77 9.43 14.80
C LYS A 198 31.63 10.02 15.92
N VAL A 199 31.42 11.31 16.26
CA VAL A 199 32.18 11.98 17.31
C VAL A 199 31.91 11.36 18.68
N ILE A 200 30.66 11.02 18.96
CA ILE A 200 30.27 10.35 20.21
C ILE A 200 30.98 9.00 20.31
N LEU A 201 30.91 8.17 19.29
CA LEU A 201 31.53 6.84 19.35
C LEU A 201 33.04 6.87 19.32
N ASN A 202 33.65 7.86 18.68
CA ASN A 202 35.10 8.06 18.77
C ASN A 202 35.56 8.36 20.21
N LYS A 203 34.74 9.10 21.01
CA LYS A 203 35.05 9.36 22.42
C LYS A 203 34.88 8.13 23.30
N PHE A 204 33.79 7.40 23.14
CA PHE A 204 33.45 6.28 24.02
C PHE A 204 33.90 4.90 23.53
N GLY A 205 34.30 4.80 22.26
CA GLY A 205 34.83 3.58 21.62
C GLY A 205 33.74 2.56 21.24
N SER A 206 32.64 2.49 21.98
CA SER A 206 31.52 1.56 21.70
C SER A 206 30.20 2.08 22.26
N LEU A 207 29.08 1.54 21.75
CA LEU A 207 27.76 1.78 22.34
C LEU A 207 27.66 1.30 23.77
N TYR A 208 28.31 0.20 24.10
CA TYR A 208 28.33 -0.35 25.45
C TYR A 208 28.99 0.61 26.45
N ASN A 209 30.15 1.16 26.10
CA ASN A 209 30.85 2.13 26.94
C ASN A 209 30.05 3.44 27.04
N LEU A 210 29.46 3.91 25.94
CA LEU A 210 28.57 5.07 25.94
C LEU A 210 27.42 4.88 26.94
N LEU A 211 26.73 3.74 26.89
CA LEU A 211 25.63 3.43 27.81
C LEU A 211 26.10 3.48 29.27
N LYS A 212 27.19 2.82 29.58
CA LYS A 212 27.76 2.80 30.95
C LYS A 212 28.10 4.20 31.47
N GLU A 213 28.71 5.02 30.63
CA GLU A 213 29.10 6.37 31.05
C GLU A 213 27.90 7.31 31.18
N VAL A 214 26.91 7.23 30.28
CA VAL A 214 25.68 8.02 30.36
C VAL A 214 24.80 7.59 31.56
N GLU A 215 24.85 6.32 31.96
CA GLU A 215 24.14 5.81 33.15
C GLU A 215 24.77 6.38 34.44
N LYS A 216 26.10 6.47 34.51
CA LYS A 216 26.83 7.03 35.68
C LYS A 216 26.72 8.55 35.75
N ASP A 217 26.93 9.20 34.62
CA ASP A 217 26.95 10.66 34.51
C ASP A 217 26.32 11.13 33.19
N ARG A 218 25.11 11.68 33.29
CA ARG A 218 24.39 12.22 32.12
C ARG A 218 25.07 13.43 31.48
N SER A 219 25.97 14.09 32.20
CA SER A 219 26.74 15.24 31.69
C SER A 219 27.94 14.84 30.85
N CYS A 220 28.30 13.56 30.76
CA CYS A 220 29.47 13.06 30.04
C CYS A 220 29.48 13.41 28.53
N LEU A 221 28.32 13.75 27.97
CA LEU A 221 28.16 14.18 26.58
C LEU A 221 28.32 15.69 26.39
N GLU A 222 28.31 16.46 27.46
CA GLU A 222 28.44 17.91 27.39
C GLU A 222 29.84 18.33 26.91
N GLY A 223 29.88 19.43 26.18
CA GLY A 223 31.14 19.95 25.66
C GLY A 223 31.72 19.25 24.44
N LEU A 224 31.13 18.17 23.96
CA LEU A 224 31.57 17.50 22.73
C LEU A 224 31.39 18.42 21.51
N THR A 225 32.44 18.52 20.71
CA THR A 225 32.48 19.35 19.49
C THR A 225 32.84 18.49 18.28
N TYR A 226 32.39 18.93 17.11
CA TYR A 226 32.76 18.35 15.82
C TYR A 226 33.04 19.45 14.80
N LYS A 227 33.93 19.17 13.84
CA LYS A 227 34.22 20.08 12.74
C LYS A 227 33.16 19.97 11.65
N THR A 228 32.55 21.08 11.27
CA THR A 228 31.65 21.14 10.12
C THR A 228 32.45 21.04 8.81
N LYS A 229 31.76 20.81 7.69
CA LYS A 229 32.39 20.84 6.34
C LYS A 229 33.11 22.16 6.04
N ALA A 230 32.72 23.25 6.69
CA ALA A 230 33.33 24.58 6.58
C ALA A 230 34.48 24.78 7.58
N GLY A 231 34.96 23.76 8.27
CA GLY A 231 36.08 23.81 9.22
C GLY A 231 35.76 24.46 10.58
N LYS A 232 34.51 24.88 10.84
CA LYS A 232 34.10 25.49 12.11
C LYS A 232 33.79 24.44 13.15
N ASP A 233 34.26 24.63 14.39
CA ASP A 233 33.89 23.81 15.52
C ASP A 233 32.45 24.09 15.96
N ARG A 234 31.66 23.04 16.10
CA ARG A 234 30.26 23.09 16.52
C ARG A 234 30.02 22.09 17.67
N ARG A 235 29.38 22.57 18.73
CA ARG A 235 28.99 21.69 19.85
C ARG A 235 27.82 20.78 19.48
N ILE A 236 27.78 19.59 20.07
CA ILE A 236 26.60 18.72 20.04
C ILE A 236 25.47 19.47 20.73
N SER A 237 24.30 19.50 20.09
CA SER A 237 23.15 20.25 20.60
C SER A 237 22.57 19.58 21.87
N LYS A 238 21.98 20.40 22.74
CA LYS A 238 21.29 19.90 23.93
C LYS A 238 20.20 18.88 23.56
N THR A 239 19.43 19.14 22.51
CA THR A 239 18.42 18.20 22.00
C THR A 239 19.01 16.83 21.62
N CYS A 240 20.22 16.81 21.02
CA CYS A 240 20.90 15.55 20.72
C CYS A 240 21.25 14.79 22.00
N ILE A 241 21.76 15.47 23.03
CA ILE A 241 22.11 14.89 24.33
C ILE A 241 20.85 14.34 25.02
N ASP A 242 19.79 15.15 25.10
CA ASP A 242 18.53 14.78 25.75
C ASP A 242 17.90 13.55 25.06
N ASN A 243 17.95 13.49 23.73
CA ASN A 243 17.43 12.36 22.99
C ASN A 243 18.27 11.08 23.20
N ILE A 244 19.61 11.19 23.25
CA ILE A 244 20.46 10.04 23.58
C ILE A 244 20.04 9.46 24.92
N ILE A 245 19.93 10.29 25.95
CA ILE A 245 19.54 9.89 27.29
C ILE A 245 18.14 9.24 27.28
N GLN A 246 17.18 9.92 26.65
CA GLN A 246 15.80 9.45 26.58
C GLN A 246 15.64 8.10 25.88
N TYR A 247 16.30 7.93 24.72
CA TYR A 247 16.11 6.73 23.90
C TYR A 247 16.98 5.55 24.34
N LEU A 248 18.18 5.80 24.83
CA LEU A 248 19.08 4.74 25.24
C LEU A 248 18.83 4.25 26.68
N LEU A 249 18.36 5.13 27.58
CA LEU A 249 18.03 4.76 28.96
C LEU A 249 16.53 4.50 29.17
N TYR A 250 15.74 4.42 28.07
CA TYR A 250 14.32 4.11 28.17
C TYR A 250 14.08 2.72 28.76
N GLN A 251 13.31 2.65 29.83
CA GLN A 251 12.86 1.40 30.43
C GLN A 251 11.35 1.25 30.26
N LYS A 252 10.92 0.12 29.73
CA LYS A 252 9.49 -0.22 29.65
C LYS A 252 8.98 -0.54 31.06
N THR A 253 7.97 0.17 31.53
CA THR A 253 7.42 0.05 32.90
C THR A 253 6.76 -1.30 33.20
N ASN A 254 6.42 -2.10 32.18
CA ASN A 254 5.87 -3.45 32.33
C ASN A 254 6.82 -4.50 31.75
N ILE A 255 7.74 -4.99 32.53
CA ILE A 255 8.46 -6.22 32.21
C ILE A 255 7.52 -7.38 32.52
N ILE A 256 6.88 -7.96 31.53
CA ILE A 256 6.24 -9.28 31.67
C ILE A 256 7.39 -10.24 31.99
N LYS A 257 7.41 -10.77 33.24
CA LYS A 257 8.28 -11.90 33.57
C LYS A 257 7.86 -13.05 32.66
N ILE A 258 8.70 -13.37 31.69
CA ILE A 258 8.59 -14.63 30.95
C ILE A 258 9.11 -15.66 31.93
N ASP A 259 8.21 -16.37 32.60
CA ASP A 259 8.56 -17.55 33.36
C ASP A 259 9.13 -18.57 32.39
N THR A 260 10.39 -18.90 32.57
CA THR A 260 11.15 -19.94 31.82
C THR A 260 10.76 -21.32 32.32
#